data_887288e1c35f36f7de6ac03edf11dbb6
#
_entry.id   887288e1c35f36f7de6ac03edf11dbb6
#
_cell.length_a   1.000
_cell.length_b   1.000
_cell.length_c   1.000
_cell.angle_alpha   90.00
_cell.angle_beta   90.00
_cell.angle_gamma   90.00
#
_symmetry.space_group_name_H-M   'P 1'
#
loop_
_entity.id
_entity.type
_entity.pdbx_description
1 polymer ?
#
loop_
_entity_poly.entity_id
_entity_poly.type
_entity_poly.pdbx_seq_one_letter_code
_entity_poly.pdbx_strand_id
1 'polypeptide(L)'
;MKQKINIRLGLVALVALVLTTLGVTTVYYNLFQQQVRRDLRVTAEMLSASTVFEDPQTIPELPAGDLRVTWVDGEGRVLYDNETDPRSLPNHADRPEIRMALSEGTGETVRKSDTLNMNTFYYAKRLPGGTVLRLAAEARSMGSVFLAAAPVLLVIILVIFLGCLLLSHLLTAQLIAPIEEMAAHLDEPGRRPAYRELEPFAHEIRAQHEKILAAAKSRQDFTANVSHELKTPLTAISGYAELVENKMVDEEQTVRFAHEIRKNAARLLSLINDILRLSELDELEMPVQSQKVELFALAREVCGNLQMQADAGRIRLQCFGREAETKGDRELIKEMMENLVQNAIRYNREGGYVQVTVKDAGRPAFVVEDNGIGIPQEAQERVFERFYRVDKSRSRETGGTGLGLAIVKHIVQIHDARLELISTLGKGTKITVTF
;
A
#
# COMPACT_ATOMS: atom_id res chain seq x y z
N MET A 1 -0.18 -12.08 10.76
CA MET A 1 0.76 -10.95 10.76
C MET A 1 1.34 -10.70 12.14
N LYS A 2 0.57 -10.62 13.22
CA LYS A 2 0.95 -10.42 14.63
C LYS A 2 2.09 -11.34 15.10
N GLN A 3 1.98 -12.64 14.88
CA GLN A 3 2.97 -13.63 15.33
C GLN A 3 4.35 -13.42 14.67
N LYS A 4 4.40 -13.08 13.37
CA LYS A 4 5.67 -12.82 12.68
C LYS A 4 6.37 -11.54 13.17
N ILE A 5 5.61 -10.52 13.55
CA ILE A 5 6.16 -9.26 14.11
C ILE A 5 6.75 -9.54 15.49
N ASN A 6 6.01 -10.23 16.37
CA ASN A 6 6.47 -10.55 17.70
C ASN A 6 7.75 -11.40 17.70
N ILE A 7 7.84 -12.41 16.82
CA ILE A 7 9.04 -13.24 16.67
C ILE A 7 10.25 -12.39 16.23
N ARG A 8 10.07 -11.51 15.24
CA ARG A 8 11.15 -10.66 14.73
C ARG A 8 11.63 -9.65 15.79
N LEU A 9 10.71 -9.00 16.50
CA LEU A 9 11.04 -8.08 17.57
C LEU A 9 11.75 -8.81 18.73
N GLY A 10 11.27 -10.02 19.10
CA GLY A 10 11.92 -10.86 20.10
C GLY A 10 13.34 -11.25 19.70
N LEU A 11 13.57 -11.60 18.43
CA LEU A 11 14.91 -11.95 17.94
C LEU A 11 15.86 -10.74 17.98
N VAL A 12 15.40 -9.57 17.58
CA VAL A 12 16.21 -8.33 17.65
C VAL A 12 16.55 -7.99 19.10
N ALA A 13 15.58 -8.10 20.02
CA ALA A 13 15.80 -7.86 21.44
C ALA A 13 16.83 -8.83 22.02
N LEU A 14 16.74 -10.13 21.68
CA LEU A 14 17.69 -11.14 22.13
C LEU A 14 19.10 -10.86 21.65
N VAL A 15 19.27 -10.57 20.35
CA VAL A 15 20.58 -10.24 19.77
C VAL A 15 21.18 -8.99 20.44
N ALA A 16 20.36 -7.94 20.60
CA ALA A 16 20.81 -6.70 21.25
C ALA A 16 21.27 -6.95 22.69
N LEU A 17 20.51 -7.74 23.46
CA LEU A 17 20.87 -8.10 24.85
C LEU A 17 22.18 -8.87 24.92
N VAL A 18 22.38 -9.88 24.06
CA VAL A 18 23.61 -10.67 24.02
C VAL A 18 24.81 -9.80 23.65
N LEU A 19 24.69 -8.96 22.61
CA LEU A 19 25.79 -8.08 22.21
C LEU A 19 26.13 -7.03 23.27
N THR A 20 25.14 -6.45 23.92
CA THR A 20 25.33 -5.49 25.00
C THR A 20 26.02 -6.13 26.19
N THR A 21 25.58 -7.32 26.60
CA THR A 21 26.19 -8.07 27.73
C THR A 21 27.64 -8.40 27.43
N LEU A 22 27.95 -8.89 26.22
CA LEU A 22 29.33 -9.18 25.82
C LEU A 22 30.20 -7.92 25.82
N GLY A 23 29.69 -6.82 25.27
CA GLY A 23 30.39 -5.52 25.23
C GLY A 23 30.68 -4.99 26.63
N VAL A 24 29.67 -4.94 27.50
CA VAL A 24 29.82 -4.48 28.89
C VAL A 24 30.80 -5.33 29.66
N THR A 25 30.71 -6.67 29.54
CA THR A 25 31.65 -7.59 30.23
C THR A 25 33.07 -7.37 29.76
N THR A 26 33.30 -7.17 28.47
CA THR A 26 34.63 -6.90 27.92
C THR A 26 35.20 -5.57 28.42
N VAL A 27 34.41 -4.52 28.42
CA VAL A 27 34.83 -3.19 28.94
C VAL A 27 35.13 -3.27 30.42
N TYR A 28 34.25 -3.88 31.22
CA TYR A 28 34.44 -4.05 32.64
C TYR A 28 35.74 -4.80 32.96
N TYR A 29 36.00 -5.90 32.25
CA TYR A 29 37.22 -6.69 32.43
C TYR A 29 38.49 -5.88 32.11
N ASN A 30 38.48 -5.09 31.05
CA ASN A 30 39.60 -4.21 30.71
C ASN A 30 39.84 -3.13 31.77
N LEU A 31 38.78 -2.51 32.28
CA LEU A 31 38.87 -1.54 33.37
C LEU A 31 39.42 -2.20 34.66
N PHE A 32 38.97 -3.39 35.00
CA PHE A 32 39.45 -4.15 36.12
C PHE A 32 40.95 -4.46 36.02
N GLN A 33 41.43 -4.92 34.85
CA GLN A 33 42.87 -5.12 34.63
C GLN A 33 43.69 -3.83 34.78
N GLN A 34 43.20 -2.73 34.30
CA GLN A 34 43.86 -1.43 34.45
C GLN A 34 43.91 -0.99 35.91
N GLN A 35 42.85 -1.25 36.67
CA GLN A 35 42.84 -0.97 38.11
C GLN A 35 43.89 -1.81 38.88
N VAL A 36 43.93 -3.13 38.63
CA VAL A 36 44.94 -4.00 39.27
C VAL A 36 46.37 -3.54 38.99
N ARG A 37 46.68 -3.18 37.72
CA ARG A 37 48.00 -2.64 37.36
C ARG A 37 48.31 -1.32 38.06
N ARG A 38 47.33 -0.42 38.17
CA ARG A 38 47.46 0.86 38.86
C ARG A 38 47.75 0.67 40.34
N ASP A 39 46.99 -0.23 40.98
CA ASP A 39 47.14 -0.51 42.40
C ASP A 39 48.52 -1.11 42.70
N LEU A 40 49.00 -2.04 41.86
CA LEU A 40 50.36 -2.59 41.97
C LEU A 40 51.42 -1.50 41.82
N ARG A 41 51.28 -0.60 40.88
CA ARG A 41 52.21 0.53 40.65
C ARG A 41 52.25 1.47 41.85
N VAL A 42 51.08 1.92 42.32
CA VAL A 42 50.98 2.82 43.48
C VAL A 42 51.57 2.20 44.73
N THR A 43 51.23 0.92 44.96
CA THR A 43 51.79 0.17 46.12
C THR A 43 53.32 0.02 46.02
N ALA A 44 53.86 -0.29 44.84
CA ALA A 44 55.28 -0.36 44.61
C ALA A 44 56.00 0.97 44.85
N GLU A 45 55.33 2.09 44.40
CA GLU A 45 55.91 3.44 44.68
C GLU A 45 55.91 3.79 46.14
N MET A 46 54.86 3.46 46.91
CA MET A 46 54.78 3.66 48.35
C MET A 46 55.84 2.86 49.08
N LEU A 47 55.92 1.58 48.74
CA LEU A 47 56.91 0.68 49.39
C LEU A 47 58.35 1.06 49.03
N SER A 48 58.62 1.47 47.80
CA SER A 48 59.95 1.90 47.37
C SER A 48 60.42 3.21 48.00
N ALA A 49 59.52 4.03 48.51
CA ALA A 49 59.83 5.27 49.22
C ALA A 49 60.05 5.05 50.73
N SER A 50 59.75 3.87 51.24
CA SER A 50 59.96 3.52 52.63
C SER A 50 61.36 3.01 52.80
N THR A 51 61.94 3.14 54.03
CA THR A 51 63.28 2.64 54.42
C THR A 51 63.25 1.11 54.73
N VAL A 52 62.16 0.46 54.50
CA VAL A 52 61.94 -0.98 54.83
C VAL A 52 62.88 -1.91 54.05
N PHE A 53 63.30 -1.56 52.85
CA PHE A 53 64.14 -2.37 51.96
C PHE A 53 65.60 -1.94 51.94
N GLU A 54 66.12 -1.50 53.11
CA GLU A 54 67.55 -1.15 53.26
C GLU A 54 68.35 -2.37 53.82
N ASP A 55 67.73 -3.17 54.69
CA ASP A 55 68.38 -4.39 55.29
C ASP A 55 67.42 -5.60 55.30
N PRO A 56 67.80 -6.71 54.62
CA PRO A 56 66.95 -7.90 54.54
C PRO A 56 66.60 -8.56 55.88
N GLN A 57 67.38 -8.29 56.92
CA GLN A 57 67.18 -8.89 58.24
C GLN A 57 66.22 -8.11 59.14
N THR A 58 65.90 -6.91 58.78
CA THR A 58 65.05 -5.99 59.57
C THR A 58 63.68 -5.73 58.99
N ILE A 59 63.27 -6.44 57.87
CA ILE A 59 61.98 -6.28 57.26
C ILE A 59 60.85 -6.74 58.18
N PRO A 60 59.96 -5.86 58.65
CA PRO A 60 58.81 -6.29 59.45
C PRO A 60 57.82 -7.07 58.57
N GLU A 61 56.96 -7.89 59.20
CA GLU A 61 55.82 -8.50 58.45
C GLU A 61 55.04 -7.41 57.81
N LEU A 62 55.15 -7.33 56.47
CA LEU A 62 54.47 -6.33 55.71
C LEU A 62 52.96 -6.68 55.61
N PRO A 63 52.05 -5.79 56.01
CA PRO A 63 50.63 -6.03 55.84
C PRO A 63 50.26 -5.84 54.34
N ALA A 64 50.77 -6.80 53.56
CA ALA A 64 50.60 -6.72 52.09
C ALA A 64 49.22 -7.19 51.60
N GLY A 65 48.33 -7.64 52.52
CA GLY A 65 47.03 -8.21 52.16
C GLY A 65 47.15 -9.36 51.16
N ASP A 66 46.48 -9.32 50.09
CA ASP A 66 46.52 -10.37 49.03
C ASP A 66 47.65 -10.13 47.99
N LEU A 67 48.63 -9.26 48.31
CA LEU A 67 49.77 -8.97 47.44
C LEU A 67 51.00 -9.79 47.87
N ARG A 68 51.57 -10.47 46.90
CA ARG A 68 52.88 -11.08 47.10
C ARG A 68 53.95 -10.04 46.83
N VAL A 69 54.83 -9.89 47.84
CA VAL A 69 55.96 -8.95 47.82
C VAL A 69 57.25 -9.72 47.79
N THR A 70 58.06 -9.59 46.78
CA THR A 70 59.36 -10.24 46.61
C THR A 70 60.41 -9.15 46.39
N TRP A 71 61.54 -9.24 47.17
CA TRP A 71 62.69 -8.36 47.01
C TRP A 71 63.88 -9.18 46.51
N VAL A 72 64.53 -8.73 45.45
CA VAL A 72 65.63 -9.44 44.81
C VAL A 72 66.84 -8.52 44.64
N ASP A 73 68.03 -9.13 44.67
CA ASP A 73 69.27 -8.39 44.39
C ASP A 73 69.48 -8.16 42.88
N GLY A 74 70.52 -7.43 42.49
CA GLY A 74 70.86 -7.13 41.07
C GLY A 74 71.23 -8.38 40.25
N GLU A 75 71.52 -9.54 40.91
CA GLU A 75 71.79 -10.83 40.23
C GLU A 75 70.55 -11.72 40.19
N GLY A 76 69.37 -11.25 40.68
CA GLY A 76 68.10 -11.95 40.66
C GLY A 76 67.93 -12.96 41.84
N ARG A 77 68.78 -12.97 42.87
CA ARG A 77 68.60 -13.78 44.08
C ARG A 77 67.50 -13.13 44.93
N VAL A 78 66.61 -13.96 45.49
CA VAL A 78 65.52 -13.48 46.34
C VAL A 78 66.12 -13.17 47.74
N LEU A 79 65.97 -11.94 48.20
CA LEU A 79 66.37 -11.46 49.49
C LEU A 79 65.23 -11.57 50.51
N TYR A 80 64.00 -11.34 50.08
CA TYR A 80 62.79 -11.43 50.91
C TYR A 80 61.55 -11.82 50.01
N ASP A 81 60.66 -12.61 50.58
CA ASP A 81 59.35 -12.91 50.02
C ASP A 81 58.38 -13.13 51.21
N ASN A 82 57.17 -12.49 51.12
CA ASN A 82 56.20 -12.55 52.20
C ASN A 82 55.41 -13.86 52.29
N GLU A 83 55.44 -14.70 51.24
CA GLU A 83 54.67 -15.95 51.17
C GLU A 83 55.55 -17.20 51.30
N THR A 84 56.83 -17.11 50.93
CA THR A 84 57.72 -18.31 50.82
C THR A 84 59.11 -17.99 51.32
N ASP A 85 59.81 -19.00 51.99
CA ASP A 85 61.20 -18.83 52.42
C ASP A 85 62.05 -18.44 51.16
N PRO A 86 62.76 -17.28 51.24
CA PRO A 86 63.64 -16.82 50.16
C PRO A 86 64.66 -17.85 49.69
N ARG A 87 65.17 -18.69 50.60
CA ARG A 87 66.16 -19.73 50.31
C ARG A 87 65.63 -20.87 49.48
N SER A 88 64.33 -21.10 49.48
CA SER A 88 63.69 -22.16 48.70
C SER A 88 63.31 -21.69 47.26
N LEU A 89 63.42 -20.39 46.95
CA LEU A 89 63.02 -19.83 45.67
C LEU A 89 64.17 -19.86 44.65
N PRO A 90 63.90 -20.22 43.40
CA PRO A 90 64.91 -20.19 42.34
C PRO A 90 65.30 -18.73 42.06
N ASN A 91 66.46 -18.58 41.38
CA ASN A 91 66.86 -17.23 40.87
C ASN A 91 65.82 -16.63 39.94
N HIS A 92 65.51 -15.35 40.12
CA HIS A 92 64.49 -14.62 39.42
C HIS A 92 65.04 -13.71 38.30
N ALA A 93 66.33 -13.72 37.95
CA ALA A 93 66.99 -12.89 36.98
C ALA A 93 66.32 -13.00 35.56
N ASP A 94 65.85 -14.21 35.18
CA ASP A 94 65.24 -14.48 33.91
C ASP A 94 63.76 -14.07 33.84
N ARG A 95 63.18 -13.53 34.91
CA ARG A 95 61.81 -13.10 34.93
C ARG A 95 61.68 -11.81 34.13
N PRO A 96 60.72 -11.72 33.13
CA PRO A 96 60.61 -10.57 32.25
C PRO A 96 60.47 -9.26 33.01
N GLU A 97 59.61 -9.21 34.06
CA GLU A 97 59.35 -8.03 34.85
C GLU A 97 60.61 -7.57 35.60
N ILE A 98 61.45 -8.50 36.10
CA ILE A 98 62.68 -8.19 36.81
C ILE A 98 63.75 -7.70 35.86
N ARG A 99 63.92 -8.34 34.73
CA ARG A 99 64.84 -7.94 33.66
C ARG A 99 64.54 -6.53 33.15
N MET A 100 63.23 -6.23 32.88
CA MET A 100 62.78 -4.89 32.48
C MET A 100 63.07 -3.85 33.57
N ALA A 101 62.79 -4.19 34.83
CA ALA A 101 63.09 -3.30 35.97
C ALA A 101 64.57 -2.99 36.15
N LEU A 102 65.44 -3.95 35.91
CA LEU A 102 66.89 -3.75 35.97
C LEU A 102 67.38 -2.86 34.81
N SER A 103 66.86 -2.97 33.64
CA SER A 103 67.25 -2.18 32.42
C SER A 103 66.58 -0.78 32.36
N GLU A 104 65.29 -0.71 32.61
CA GLU A 104 64.44 0.47 32.36
C GLU A 104 63.92 1.12 33.66
N GLY A 105 64.25 0.59 34.81
CA GLY A 105 63.78 1.07 36.11
C GLY A 105 62.43 0.49 36.56
N THR A 106 61.59 0.10 35.67
CA THR A 106 60.30 -0.58 35.98
C THR A 106 60.01 -1.66 34.96
N GLY A 107 59.24 -2.69 35.36
CA GLY A 107 58.85 -3.78 34.49
C GLY A 107 57.45 -4.30 34.85
N GLU A 108 56.65 -4.59 33.86
CA GLU A 108 55.29 -5.13 34.03
C GLU A 108 55.15 -6.43 33.20
N THR A 109 54.46 -7.42 33.78
CA THR A 109 54.14 -8.65 33.05
C THR A 109 52.87 -9.27 33.59
N VAL A 110 52.15 -10.00 32.75
CA VAL A 110 50.96 -10.78 33.13
C VAL A 110 51.22 -12.23 32.74
N ARG A 111 51.09 -13.13 33.67
CA ARG A 111 51.20 -14.57 33.41
C ARG A 111 49.88 -15.26 33.70
N LYS A 112 49.46 -16.10 32.76
CA LYS A 112 48.28 -16.94 32.91
C LYS A 112 48.68 -18.25 33.61
N SER A 113 48.01 -18.55 34.69
CA SER A 113 48.12 -19.89 35.32
C SER A 113 47.10 -20.81 34.65
N ASP A 114 47.60 -21.79 33.90
CA ASP A 114 46.72 -22.75 33.19
C ASP A 114 46.05 -23.73 34.18
N THR A 115 46.62 -23.94 35.38
CA THR A 115 46.12 -24.84 36.41
C THR A 115 45.02 -24.21 37.27
N LEU A 116 45.08 -22.91 37.56
CA LEU A 116 44.16 -22.20 38.46
C LEU A 116 43.17 -21.26 37.74
N ASN A 117 43.27 -21.18 36.43
CA ASN A 117 42.45 -20.24 35.61
C ASN A 117 42.48 -18.79 36.12
N MET A 118 43.64 -18.37 36.64
CA MET A 118 43.90 -17.05 37.20
C MET A 118 45.01 -16.38 36.40
N ASN A 119 44.97 -15.06 36.35
CA ASN A 119 46.02 -14.23 35.78
C ASN A 119 46.79 -13.61 36.94
N THR A 120 48.10 -13.77 36.96
CA THR A 120 48.95 -13.09 37.94
C THR A 120 49.59 -11.88 37.25
N PHE A 121 49.31 -10.73 37.79
CA PHE A 121 49.87 -9.46 37.35
C PHE A 121 51.14 -9.20 38.18
N TYR A 122 52.22 -8.87 37.52
CA TYR A 122 53.51 -8.58 38.14
C TYR A 122 53.91 -7.13 37.80
N TYR A 123 54.38 -6.43 38.83
CA TYR A 123 55.01 -5.12 38.68
C TYR A 123 56.33 -5.16 39.44
N ALA A 124 57.42 -4.76 38.76
CA ALA A 124 58.75 -4.70 39.37
C ALA A 124 59.31 -3.28 39.26
N LYS A 125 59.98 -2.80 40.34
CA LYS A 125 60.57 -1.46 40.34
C LYS A 125 61.97 -1.56 40.88
N ARG A 126 62.95 -0.98 40.22
CA ARG A 126 64.34 -0.88 40.69
C ARG A 126 64.42 0.12 41.81
N LEU A 127 65.10 -0.30 42.95
CA LEU A 127 65.35 0.51 44.09
C LEU A 127 66.71 1.23 43.95
N PRO A 128 67.00 2.33 44.78
CA PRO A 128 68.23 3.09 44.67
C PRO A 128 69.51 2.24 44.95
N GLY A 129 69.46 1.18 45.68
CA GLY A 129 70.55 0.26 45.89
C GLY A 129 70.83 -0.77 44.81
N GLY A 130 70.20 -0.67 43.66
CA GLY A 130 70.32 -1.61 42.51
C GLY A 130 69.56 -2.90 42.65
N THR A 131 68.83 -3.09 43.74
CA THR A 131 67.93 -4.21 44.00
C THR A 131 66.56 -3.95 43.33
N VAL A 132 65.68 -4.93 43.22
CA VAL A 132 64.35 -4.83 42.61
C VAL A 132 63.28 -5.30 43.59
N LEU A 133 62.28 -4.42 43.78
CA LEU A 133 61.04 -4.74 44.45
C LEU A 133 60.05 -5.26 43.45
N ARG A 134 59.52 -6.45 43.62
CA ARG A 134 58.50 -7.08 42.76
C ARG A 134 57.23 -7.31 43.58
N LEU A 135 56.11 -6.83 43.00
CA LEU A 135 54.77 -7.09 43.51
C LEU A 135 54.05 -8.02 42.60
N ALA A 136 53.25 -8.90 43.16
CA ALA A 136 52.34 -9.74 42.36
C ALA A 136 50.95 -9.72 42.97
N ALA A 137 49.95 -9.64 42.09
CA ALA A 137 48.55 -9.77 42.46
C ALA A 137 47.88 -10.84 41.58
N GLU A 138 47.18 -11.75 42.24
CA GLU A 138 46.37 -12.74 41.55
C GLU A 138 44.98 -12.17 41.28
N ALA A 139 44.56 -12.23 40.03
CA ALA A 139 43.22 -11.83 39.63
C ALA A 139 42.55 -12.95 38.81
N ARG A 140 41.26 -13.11 39.03
CA ARG A 140 40.48 -14.09 38.27
C ARG A 140 40.58 -13.83 36.78
N SER A 141 40.70 -14.89 35.98
CA SER A 141 40.69 -14.76 34.53
C SER A 141 39.32 -14.26 34.01
N MET A 142 39.30 -13.68 32.82
CA MET A 142 38.06 -13.23 32.19
C MET A 142 36.99 -14.35 32.15
N GLY A 143 37.42 -15.58 31.85
CA GLY A 143 36.52 -16.72 31.80
C GLY A 143 35.88 -17.06 33.13
N SER A 144 36.69 -17.02 34.25
CA SER A 144 36.17 -17.32 35.59
C SER A 144 35.23 -16.25 36.14
N VAL A 145 35.49 -14.97 35.83
CA VAL A 145 34.61 -13.86 36.19
C VAL A 145 33.28 -13.96 35.40
N PHE A 146 33.37 -14.27 34.10
CA PHE A 146 32.18 -14.48 33.28
C PHE A 146 31.34 -15.67 33.75
N LEU A 147 31.95 -16.83 34.03
CA LEU A 147 31.28 -18.03 34.54
C LEU A 147 30.59 -17.79 35.89
N ALA A 148 31.22 -17.04 36.78
CA ALA A 148 30.64 -16.68 38.07
C ALA A 148 29.45 -15.73 37.94
N ALA A 149 29.49 -14.81 36.99
CA ALA A 149 28.39 -13.87 36.70
C ALA A 149 27.29 -14.48 35.82
N ALA A 150 27.57 -15.53 35.05
CA ALA A 150 26.68 -16.12 34.06
C ALA A 150 25.25 -16.43 34.57
N PRO A 151 25.02 -17.04 35.74
CA PRO A 151 23.69 -17.35 36.23
C PRO A 151 22.86 -16.09 36.49
N VAL A 152 23.47 -15.04 37.02
CA VAL A 152 22.79 -13.76 37.30
C VAL A 152 22.47 -13.05 35.97
N LEU A 153 23.44 -13.02 35.05
CA LEU A 153 23.25 -12.45 33.72
C LEU A 153 22.14 -13.15 32.93
N LEU A 154 22.09 -14.49 33.04
CA LEU A 154 21.06 -15.28 32.35
C LEU A 154 19.67 -14.99 32.88
N VAL A 155 19.50 -14.83 34.19
CA VAL A 155 18.24 -14.44 34.82
C VAL A 155 17.83 -13.04 34.34
N ILE A 156 18.74 -12.07 34.34
CA ILE A 156 18.46 -10.70 33.86
C ILE A 156 18.05 -10.70 32.39
N ILE A 157 18.79 -11.40 31.54
CA ILE A 157 18.48 -11.53 30.09
C ILE A 157 17.09 -12.14 29.93
N LEU A 158 16.77 -13.20 30.69
CA LEU A 158 15.47 -13.86 30.59
C LEU A 158 14.34 -12.94 31.01
N VAL A 159 14.47 -12.19 32.09
CA VAL A 159 13.46 -11.24 32.58
C VAL A 159 13.22 -10.12 31.56
N ILE A 160 14.30 -9.51 31.05
CA ILE A 160 14.21 -8.45 30.05
C ILE A 160 13.58 -9.00 28.75
N PHE A 161 13.99 -10.18 28.31
CA PHE A 161 13.45 -10.82 27.10
C PHE A 161 11.95 -11.09 27.21
N LEU A 162 11.50 -11.65 28.34
CA LEU A 162 10.07 -11.87 28.60
C LEU A 162 9.29 -10.54 28.65
N GLY A 163 9.87 -9.51 29.27
CA GLY A 163 9.30 -8.16 29.28
C GLY A 163 9.17 -7.57 27.88
N CYS A 164 10.18 -7.73 27.03
CA CYS A 164 10.13 -7.31 25.62
C CYS A 164 9.06 -8.07 24.83
N LEU A 165 8.91 -9.38 25.03
CA LEU A 165 7.86 -10.18 24.38
C LEU A 165 6.47 -9.72 24.81
N LEU A 166 6.26 -9.49 26.11
CA LEU A 166 4.98 -9.00 26.62
C LEU A 166 4.65 -7.62 26.04
N LEU A 167 5.59 -6.69 26.08
CA LEU A 167 5.42 -5.36 25.53
C LEU A 167 5.14 -5.38 24.03
N SER A 168 5.89 -6.21 23.28
CA SER A 168 5.67 -6.43 21.85
C SER A 168 4.26 -6.95 21.57
N HIS A 169 3.78 -7.89 22.38
CA HIS A 169 2.42 -8.43 22.24
C HIS A 169 1.35 -7.36 22.49
N LEU A 170 1.50 -6.59 23.57
CA LEU A 170 0.56 -5.51 23.91
C LEU A 170 0.53 -4.41 22.83
N LEU A 171 1.70 -3.94 22.41
CA LEU A 171 1.79 -2.91 21.37
C LEU A 171 1.21 -3.40 20.02
N THR A 172 1.53 -4.64 19.63
CA THR A 172 1.00 -5.22 18.40
C THR A 172 -0.52 -5.36 18.45
N ALA A 173 -1.06 -5.76 19.62
CA ALA A 173 -2.51 -5.84 19.81
C ALA A 173 -3.17 -4.44 19.70
N GLN A 174 -2.62 -3.44 20.38
CA GLN A 174 -3.15 -2.07 20.37
C GLN A 174 -3.09 -1.41 18.99
N LEU A 175 -2.04 -1.66 18.20
CA LEU A 175 -1.87 -1.03 16.89
C LEU A 175 -2.66 -1.74 15.78
N ILE A 176 -2.76 -3.06 15.83
CA ILE A 176 -3.39 -3.84 14.74
C ILE A 176 -4.89 -4.05 14.95
N ALA A 177 -5.37 -4.17 16.19
CA ALA A 177 -6.79 -4.38 16.45
C ALA A 177 -7.71 -3.30 15.84
N PRO A 178 -7.41 -1.99 15.95
CA PRO A 178 -8.23 -0.94 15.32
C PRO A 178 -8.24 -1.00 13.79
N ILE A 179 -7.15 -1.46 13.18
CA ILE A 179 -7.06 -1.63 11.72
C ILE A 179 -7.91 -2.82 11.26
N GLU A 180 -7.84 -3.95 11.99
CA GLU A 180 -8.68 -5.12 11.72
C GLU A 180 -10.18 -4.79 11.91
N GLU A 181 -10.51 -4.03 12.94
CA GLU A 181 -11.88 -3.58 13.22
C GLU A 181 -12.40 -2.63 12.12
N MET A 182 -11.56 -1.69 11.65
CA MET A 182 -11.89 -0.82 10.53
C MET A 182 -12.15 -1.63 9.25
N ALA A 183 -11.32 -2.65 8.97
CA ALA A 183 -11.48 -3.51 7.79
C ALA A 183 -12.75 -4.38 7.87
N ALA A 184 -13.14 -4.82 9.07
CA ALA A 184 -14.35 -5.63 9.28
C ALA A 184 -15.65 -4.84 9.19
N HIS A 185 -15.61 -3.52 9.43
CA HIS A 185 -16.79 -2.64 9.50
C HIS A 185 -16.72 -1.48 8.49
N LEU A 186 -16.17 -1.74 7.30
CA LEU A 186 -16.10 -0.76 6.21
C LEU A 186 -17.46 -0.21 5.79
N ASP A 187 -18.52 -1.03 5.96
CA ASP A 187 -19.88 -0.73 5.52
C ASP A 187 -20.69 0.15 6.52
N GLU A 188 -20.16 0.41 7.72
CA GLU A 188 -20.86 1.23 8.71
C GLU A 188 -20.61 2.74 8.46
N PRO A 189 -21.65 3.51 8.04
CA PRO A 189 -21.50 4.92 7.79
C PRO A 189 -21.26 5.68 9.11
N GLY A 190 -20.26 6.55 9.15
CA GLY A 190 -20.00 7.45 10.28
C GLY A 190 -19.01 6.97 11.33
N ARG A 191 -18.49 5.75 11.25
CA ARG A 191 -17.46 5.26 12.17
C ARG A 191 -16.10 5.89 11.83
N ARG A 192 -15.55 6.67 12.76
CA ARG A 192 -14.22 7.28 12.59
C ARG A 192 -13.14 6.25 12.86
N PRO A 193 -12.04 6.24 12.07
CA PRO A 193 -10.89 5.40 12.37
C PRO A 193 -10.29 5.79 13.72
N ALA A 194 -9.75 4.81 14.46
CA ALA A 194 -9.13 5.01 15.77
C ALA A 194 -7.89 5.91 15.70
N TYR A 195 -7.25 5.98 14.53
CA TYR A 195 -6.09 6.82 14.27
C TYR A 195 -6.44 7.85 13.19
N ARG A 196 -6.19 9.13 13.49
CA ARG A 196 -6.47 10.25 12.58
C ARG A 196 -5.67 10.16 11.27
N GLU A 197 -4.49 9.58 11.33
CA GLU A 197 -3.61 9.34 10.19
C GLU A 197 -4.19 8.34 9.18
N LEU A 198 -5.12 7.49 9.60
CA LEU A 198 -5.81 6.53 8.74
C LEU A 198 -7.10 7.08 8.11
N GLU A 199 -7.52 8.29 8.48
CA GLU A 199 -8.77 8.90 7.97
C GLU A 199 -8.78 9.07 6.44
N PRO A 200 -7.71 9.57 5.78
CA PRO A 200 -7.67 9.64 4.32
C PRO A 200 -7.77 8.27 3.65
N PHE A 201 -7.11 7.27 4.24
CA PHE A 201 -7.13 5.90 3.74
C PHE A 201 -8.52 5.25 3.86
N ALA A 202 -9.16 5.42 5.00
CA ALA A 202 -10.51 4.94 5.24
C ALA A 202 -11.53 5.57 4.29
N HIS A 203 -11.37 6.87 4.00
CA HIS A 203 -12.21 7.58 3.05
C HIS A 203 -12.03 7.04 1.62
N GLU A 204 -10.79 6.87 1.18
CA GLU A 204 -10.50 6.34 -0.15
C GLU A 204 -11.03 4.91 -0.34
N ILE A 205 -10.82 4.03 0.66
CA ILE A 205 -11.33 2.66 0.61
C ILE A 205 -12.86 2.63 0.54
N ARG A 206 -13.56 3.47 1.33
CA ARG A 206 -15.03 3.59 1.26
C ARG A 206 -15.49 4.07 -0.11
N ALA A 207 -14.87 5.11 -0.65
CA ALA A 207 -15.19 5.61 -1.97
C ALA A 207 -15.00 4.55 -3.07
N GLN A 208 -13.94 3.75 -2.97
CA GLN A 208 -13.71 2.62 -3.87
C GLN A 208 -14.77 1.51 -3.69
N HIS A 209 -15.12 1.18 -2.44
CA HIS A 209 -16.14 0.17 -2.15
C HIS A 209 -17.52 0.58 -2.67
N GLU A 210 -17.92 1.84 -2.45
CA GLU A 210 -19.16 2.40 -2.98
C GLU A 210 -19.20 2.36 -4.51
N LYS A 211 -18.08 2.69 -5.19
CA LYS A 211 -17.98 2.56 -6.65
C LYS A 211 -18.16 1.11 -7.12
N ILE A 212 -17.54 0.15 -6.43
CA ILE A 212 -17.66 -1.28 -6.76
C ILE A 212 -19.10 -1.76 -6.58
N LEU A 213 -19.75 -1.40 -5.46
CA LEU A 213 -21.15 -1.76 -5.22
C LEU A 213 -22.09 -1.14 -6.25
N ALA A 214 -21.89 0.14 -6.60
CA ALA A 214 -22.68 0.82 -7.63
C ALA A 214 -22.50 0.16 -8.99
N ALA A 215 -21.27 -0.21 -9.37
CA ALA A 215 -20.99 -0.91 -10.62
C ALA A 215 -21.62 -2.31 -10.65
N ALA A 216 -21.51 -3.07 -9.52
CA ALA A 216 -22.14 -4.39 -9.42
C ALA A 216 -23.66 -4.32 -9.54
N LYS A 217 -24.30 -3.36 -8.86
CA LYS A 217 -25.74 -3.12 -8.96
C LYS A 217 -26.15 -2.73 -10.39
N SER A 218 -25.42 -1.81 -11.01
CA SER A 218 -25.69 -1.41 -12.40
C SER A 218 -25.60 -2.61 -13.36
N ARG A 219 -24.62 -3.50 -13.17
CA ARG A 219 -24.49 -4.73 -13.98
C ARG A 219 -25.64 -5.70 -13.75
N GLN A 220 -26.09 -5.86 -12.50
CA GLN A 220 -27.23 -6.70 -12.16
C GLN A 220 -28.52 -6.18 -12.78
N ASP A 221 -28.80 -4.87 -12.64
CA ASP A 221 -29.96 -4.20 -13.22
C ASP A 221 -29.93 -4.29 -14.76
N PHE A 222 -28.75 -4.13 -15.37
CA PHE A 222 -28.56 -4.30 -16.81
C PHE A 222 -28.96 -5.73 -17.26
N THR A 223 -28.44 -6.77 -16.60
CA THR A 223 -28.71 -8.16 -16.95
C THR A 223 -30.22 -8.51 -16.80
N ALA A 224 -30.85 -8.02 -15.73
CA ALA A 224 -32.28 -8.20 -15.52
C ALA A 224 -33.11 -7.50 -16.60
N ASN A 225 -32.78 -6.26 -16.95
CA ASN A 225 -33.47 -5.49 -17.97
C ASN A 225 -33.29 -6.09 -19.37
N VAL A 226 -32.07 -6.54 -19.73
CA VAL A 226 -31.83 -7.28 -20.99
C VAL A 226 -32.73 -8.49 -21.09
N SER A 227 -32.75 -9.33 -20.04
CA SER A 227 -33.56 -10.55 -20.03
C SER A 227 -35.06 -10.24 -20.23
N HIS A 228 -35.54 -9.18 -19.57
CA HIS A 228 -36.94 -8.78 -19.67
C HIS A 228 -37.29 -8.21 -21.07
N GLU A 229 -36.43 -7.34 -21.62
CA GLU A 229 -36.67 -6.69 -22.91
C GLU A 229 -36.49 -7.67 -24.09
N LEU A 230 -35.72 -8.74 -23.96
CA LEU A 230 -35.62 -9.85 -24.93
C LEU A 230 -36.82 -10.79 -24.85
N LYS A 231 -37.30 -11.13 -23.65
CA LYS A 231 -38.38 -12.08 -23.43
C LYS A 231 -39.71 -11.59 -24.04
N THR A 232 -40.01 -10.32 -23.90
CA THR A 232 -41.28 -9.74 -24.36
C THR A 232 -41.52 -9.90 -25.88
N PRO A 233 -40.64 -9.45 -26.79
CA PRO A 233 -40.83 -9.64 -28.23
C PRO A 233 -40.76 -11.12 -28.64
N LEU A 234 -39.93 -11.93 -27.99
CA LEU A 234 -39.81 -13.35 -28.26
C LEU A 234 -41.12 -14.10 -27.92
N THR A 235 -41.74 -13.77 -26.79
CA THR A 235 -43.04 -14.34 -26.42
C THR A 235 -44.14 -13.96 -27.40
N ALA A 236 -44.13 -12.69 -27.90
CA ALA A 236 -45.06 -12.23 -28.91
C ALA A 236 -44.89 -12.98 -30.26
N ILE A 237 -43.62 -13.12 -30.71
CA ILE A 237 -43.30 -13.88 -31.94
C ILE A 237 -43.80 -15.33 -31.78
N SER A 238 -43.46 -16.02 -30.68
CA SER A 238 -43.88 -17.41 -30.45
C SER A 238 -45.41 -17.54 -30.41
N GLY A 239 -46.11 -16.63 -29.70
CA GLY A 239 -47.56 -16.67 -29.59
C GLY A 239 -48.27 -16.44 -30.93
N TYR A 240 -47.84 -15.45 -31.73
CA TYR A 240 -48.41 -15.25 -33.06
C TYR A 240 -48.10 -16.41 -34.01
N ALA A 241 -46.89 -16.95 -33.95
CA ALA A 241 -46.52 -18.11 -34.78
C ALA A 241 -47.36 -19.36 -34.42
N GLU A 242 -47.61 -19.62 -33.16
CA GLU A 242 -48.43 -20.74 -32.66
C GLU A 242 -49.87 -20.60 -33.13
N LEU A 243 -50.48 -19.39 -33.10
CA LEU A 243 -51.81 -19.14 -33.58
C LEU A 243 -51.96 -19.39 -35.09
N VAL A 244 -50.95 -19.01 -35.88
CA VAL A 244 -50.89 -19.25 -37.32
C VAL A 244 -50.68 -20.72 -37.62
N GLU A 245 -49.78 -21.41 -36.92
CA GLU A 245 -49.47 -22.84 -37.10
C GLU A 245 -50.68 -23.72 -36.83
N ASN A 246 -51.42 -23.43 -35.75
CA ASN A 246 -52.59 -24.19 -35.34
C ASN A 246 -53.87 -23.86 -36.13
N LYS A 247 -53.75 -23.00 -37.18
CA LYS A 247 -54.88 -22.53 -38.02
C LYS A 247 -56.02 -21.94 -37.20
N MET A 248 -55.70 -21.26 -36.09
CA MET A 248 -56.67 -20.61 -35.20
C MET A 248 -57.04 -19.18 -35.67
N VAL A 249 -56.64 -18.83 -36.89
CA VAL A 249 -56.75 -17.49 -37.48
C VAL A 249 -57.18 -17.58 -38.93
N ASP A 250 -57.91 -16.58 -39.39
CA ASP A 250 -58.26 -16.43 -40.79
C ASP A 250 -57.11 -15.87 -41.66
N GLU A 251 -57.35 -15.75 -42.96
CA GLU A 251 -56.33 -15.34 -43.91
C GLU A 251 -55.87 -13.87 -43.65
N GLU A 252 -56.77 -12.96 -43.29
CA GLU A 252 -56.49 -11.57 -42.97
C GLU A 252 -55.69 -11.48 -41.67
N GLN A 253 -56.07 -12.21 -40.66
CA GLN A 253 -55.36 -12.32 -39.38
C GLN A 253 -53.97 -12.93 -39.56
N THR A 254 -53.79 -13.91 -40.44
CA THR A 254 -52.50 -14.50 -40.78
C THR A 254 -51.51 -13.48 -41.28
N VAL A 255 -51.94 -12.63 -42.24
CA VAL A 255 -51.11 -11.52 -42.79
C VAL A 255 -50.75 -10.51 -41.69
N ARG A 256 -51.71 -10.19 -40.84
CA ARG A 256 -51.50 -9.28 -39.71
C ARG A 256 -50.50 -9.85 -38.69
N PHE A 257 -50.63 -11.12 -38.35
CA PHE A 257 -49.71 -11.76 -37.38
C PHE A 257 -48.29 -11.95 -37.97
N ALA A 258 -48.19 -12.28 -39.24
CA ALA A 258 -46.90 -12.29 -39.94
C ALA A 258 -46.24 -10.90 -39.92
N HIS A 259 -47.02 -9.82 -40.04
CA HIS A 259 -46.49 -8.45 -39.89
C HIS A 259 -46.00 -8.18 -38.47
N GLU A 260 -46.76 -8.59 -37.42
CA GLU A 260 -46.37 -8.44 -36.03
C GLU A 260 -45.14 -9.28 -35.67
N ILE A 261 -45.00 -10.52 -36.17
CA ILE A 261 -43.80 -11.35 -36.04
C ILE A 261 -42.59 -10.63 -36.62
N ARG A 262 -42.70 -10.13 -37.86
CA ARG A 262 -41.63 -9.38 -38.53
C ARG A 262 -41.23 -8.11 -37.76
N LYS A 263 -42.17 -7.36 -37.22
CA LYS A 263 -41.97 -6.13 -36.44
C LYS A 263 -41.23 -6.45 -35.13
N ASN A 264 -41.65 -7.50 -34.42
CA ASN A 264 -41.00 -7.92 -33.17
C ASN A 264 -39.58 -8.52 -33.39
N ALA A 265 -39.38 -9.24 -34.51
CA ALA A 265 -38.06 -9.75 -34.88
C ALA A 265 -37.08 -8.61 -35.23
N ALA A 266 -37.53 -7.60 -36.01
CA ALA A 266 -36.70 -6.41 -36.30
C ALA A 266 -36.34 -5.65 -35.02
N ARG A 267 -37.29 -5.48 -34.09
CA ARG A 267 -37.04 -4.88 -32.79
C ARG A 267 -36.01 -5.67 -31.95
N LEU A 268 -36.12 -7.02 -31.96
CA LEU A 268 -35.20 -7.88 -31.24
C LEU A 268 -33.76 -7.76 -31.77
N LEU A 269 -33.62 -7.73 -33.12
CA LEU A 269 -32.32 -7.53 -33.76
C LEU A 269 -31.71 -6.16 -33.41
N SER A 270 -32.51 -5.09 -33.43
CA SER A 270 -32.04 -3.75 -33.03
C SER A 270 -31.56 -3.76 -31.57
N LEU A 271 -32.30 -4.40 -30.65
CA LEU A 271 -31.94 -4.50 -29.26
C LEU A 271 -30.64 -5.26 -29.07
N ILE A 272 -30.45 -6.39 -29.77
CA ILE A 272 -29.21 -7.17 -29.73
C ILE A 272 -28.01 -6.34 -30.19
N ASN A 273 -28.16 -5.64 -31.31
CA ASN A 273 -27.10 -4.76 -31.86
C ASN A 273 -26.75 -3.62 -30.89
N ASP A 274 -27.74 -2.99 -30.27
CA ASP A 274 -27.51 -1.92 -29.28
C ASP A 274 -26.78 -2.46 -28.03
N ILE A 275 -27.08 -3.70 -27.58
CA ILE A 275 -26.41 -4.36 -26.45
C ILE A 275 -24.96 -4.69 -26.81
N LEU A 276 -24.72 -5.29 -27.99
CA LEU A 276 -23.35 -5.59 -28.45
C LEU A 276 -22.53 -4.29 -28.56
N ARG A 277 -23.14 -3.26 -29.13
CA ARG A 277 -22.47 -1.96 -29.27
C ARG A 277 -22.12 -1.35 -27.94
N LEU A 278 -23.02 -1.40 -26.96
CA LEU A 278 -22.75 -0.89 -25.62
C LEU A 278 -21.66 -1.70 -24.91
N SER A 279 -21.61 -3.03 -25.11
CA SER A 279 -20.54 -3.89 -24.57
C SER A 279 -19.18 -3.54 -25.17
N GLU A 280 -19.13 -3.32 -26.50
CA GLU A 280 -17.90 -2.87 -27.17
C GLU A 280 -17.41 -1.51 -26.63
N LEU A 281 -18.32 -0.56 -26.41
CA LEU A 281 -17.99 0.74 -25.84
C LEU A 281 -17.52 0.65 -24.38
N ASP A 282 -18.07 -0.27 -23.57
CA ASP A 282 -17.66 -0.49 -22.18
C ASP A 282 -16.25 -1.09 -22.08
N GLU A 283 -15.79 -1.85 -23.09
CA GLU A 283 -14.46 -2.49 -23.13
C GLU A 283 -13.37 -1.58 -23.74
N LEU A 284 -13.74 -0.41 -24.30
CA LEU A 284 -12.78 0.53 -24.87
C LEU A 284 -11.94 1.20 -23.76
N GLU A 285 -10.96 0.45 -23.20
CA GLU A 285 -9.85 1.00 -22.40
C GLU A 285 -8.75 1.64 -23.27
N MET A 286 -8.79 1.49 -24.59
CA MET A 286 -7.78 2.01 -25.49
C MET A 286 -8.12 3.42 -26.00
N PRO A 287 -7.11 4.27 -26.24
CA PRO A 287 -7.34 5.56 -26.87
C PRO A 287 -7.97 5.35 -28.24
N VAL A 288 -9.18 5.88 -28.39
CA VAL A 288 -9.94 5.89 -29.66
C VAL A 288 -9.05 6.42 -30.76
N GLN A 289 -9.18 5.87 -31.99
CA GLN A 289 -8.45 6.39 -33.16
C GLN A 289 -8.83 7.85 -33.39
N SER A 290 -8.05 8.74 -32.78
CA SER A 290 -8.31 10.18 -32.86
C SER A 290 -7.87 10.71 -34.21
N GLN A 291 -8.83 10.97 -35.08
CA GLN A 291 -8.65 11.68 -36.38
C GLN A 291 -9.33 13.03 -36.32
N LYS A 292 -8.99 13.89 -37.29
CA LYS A 292 -9.74 15.13 -37.50
C LYS A 292 -11.09 14.83 -38.15
N VAL A 293 -12.16 15.27 -37.50
CA VAL A 293 -13.54 15.08 -37.95
C VAL A 293 -14.18 16.44 -38.19
N GLU A 294 -14.64 16.67 -39.42
CA GLU A 294 -15.41 17.85 -39.76
C GLU A 294 -16.89 17.59 -39.40
N LEU A 295 -17.38 18.28 -38.37
CA LEU A 295 -18.67 18.02 -37.75
C LEU A 295 -19.83 18.42 -38.64
N PHE A 296 -19.72 19.51 -39.45
CA PHE A 296 -20.83 19.97 -40.27
C PHE A 296 -21.07 19.07 -41.50
N ALA A 297 -20.00 18.60 -42.16
CA ALA A 297 -20.12 17.62 -43.22
C ALA A 297 -20.75 16.31 -42.71
N LEU A 298 -20.33 15.85 -41.52
CA LEU A 298 -20.88 14.66 -40.90
C LEU A 298 -22.35 14.83 -40.49
N ALA A 299 -22.73 15.99 -39.92
CA ALA A 299 -24.11 16.32 -39.60
C ALA A 299 -25.01 16.34 -40.84
N ARG A 300 -24.51 16.87 -41.98
CA ARG A 300 -25.24 16.85 -43.27
C ARG A 300 -25.44 15.43 -43.78
N GLU A 301 -24.42 14.57 -43.68
CA GLU A 301 -24.52 13.15 -44.03
C GLU A 301 -25.61 12.47 -43.20
N VAL A 302 -25.60 12.65 -41.88
CA VAL A 302 -26.60 12.08 -40.98
C VAL A 302 -28.01 12.59 -41.27
N CYS A 303 -28.19 13.90 -41.47
CA CYS A 303 -29.48 14.46 -41.82
C CYS A 303 -29.99 13.93 -43.19
N GLY A 304 -29.09 13.76 -44.15
CA GLY A 304 -29.44 13.16 -45.45
C GLY A 304 -29.94 11.71 -45.30
N ASN A 305 -29.27 10.91 -44.52
CA ASN A 305 -29.65 9.52 -44.25
C ASN A 305 -31.00 9.39 -43.53
N LEU A 306 -31.34 10.33 -42.66
CA LEU A 306 -32.57 10.32 -41.86
C LEU A 306 -33.74 11.11 -42.51
N GLN A 307 -33.52 11.75 -43.65
CA GLN A 307 -34.55 12.55 -44.32
C GLN A 307 -35.82 11.74 -44.65
N MET A 308 -35.68 10.54 -45.21
CA MET A 308 -36.81 9.66 -45.51
C MET A 308 -37.64 9.30 -44.26
N GLN A 309 -36.97 9.11 -43.13
CA GLN A 309 -37.65 8.82 -41.88
C GLN A 309 -38.39 10.02 -41.33
N ALA A 310 -37.81 11.23 -41.46
CA ALA A 310 -38.44 12.47 -41.07
C ALA A 310 -39.68 12.75 -41.96
N ASP A 311 -39.56 12.55 -43.27
CA ASP A 311 -40.67 12.75 -44.25
C ASP A 311 -41.83 11.78 -43.98
N ALA A 312 -41.52 10.50 -43.69
CA ALA A 312 -42.52 9.51 -43.29
C ALA A 312 -43.29 9.91 -42.01
N GLY A 313 -42.62 10.57 -41.06
CA GLY A 313 -43.21 11.13 -39.85
C GLY A 313 -43.85 12.53 -40.06
N ARG A 314 -43.81 13.08 -41.28
CA ARG A 314 -44.22 14.47 -41.60
C ARG A 314 -43.50 15.50 -40.72
N ILE A 315 -42.19 15.29 -40.46
CA ILE A 315 -41.35 16.14 -39.64
C ILE A 315 -40.39 16.92 -40.56
N ARG A 316 -40.24 18.20 -40.33
CA ARG A 316 -39.31 19.04 -41.06
C ARG A 316 -37.92 18.92 -40.47
N LEU A 317 -37.00 18.20 -41.13
CA LEU A 317 -35.60 18.08 -40.72
C LEU A 317 -34.75 19.14 -41.44
N GLN A 318 -33.98 19.93 -40.68
CA GLN A 318 -33.13 20.99 -41.22
C GLN A 318 -31.74 20.93 -40.57
N CYS A 319 -30.67 21.14 -41.36
CA CYS A 319 -29.30 21.16 -40.91
C CYS A 319 -28.66 22.52 -41.23
N PHE A 320 -28.15 23.18 -40.20
CA PHE A 320 -27.50 24.48 -40.26
C PHE A 320 -26.12 24.42 -39.63
N GLY A 321 -25.20 25.29 -40.03
CA GLY A 321 -23.92 25.38 -39.34
C GLY A 321 -22.81 25.95 -40.19
N ARG A 322 -21.63 25.92 -39.62
CA ARG A 322 -20.36 26.27 -40.25
C ARG A 322 -19.40 25.12 -40.09
N GLU A 323 -18.34 25.10 -40.90
CA GLU A 323 -17.23 24.17 -40.74
C GLU A 323 -16.67 24.24 -39.31
N ALA A 324 -16.59 23.11 -38.64
CA ALA A 324 -16.09 22.97 -37.31
C ALA A 324 -15.37 21.62 -37.18
N GLU A 325 -14.10 21.63 -36.82
CA GLU A 325 -13.29 20.43 -36.68
C GLU A 325 -13.14 20.04 -35.20
N THR A 326 -13.24 18.73 -34.93
CA THR A 326 -12.89 18.16 -33.67
C THR A 326 -11.92 16.97 -33.87
N LYS A 327 -11.29 16.49 -32.75
CA LYS A 327 -10.52 15.25 -32.75
C LYS A 327 -11.35 14.13 -32.15
N GLY A 328 -11.44 13.01 -32.85
CA GLY A 328 -12.19 11.86 -32.34
C GLY A 328 -12.35 10.76 -33.39
N ASP A 329 -13.14 9.76 -33.04
CA ASP A 329 -13.51 8.67 -33.92
C ASP A 329 -14.74 9.09 -34.75
N ARG A 330 -14.57 9.12 -36.06
CA ARG A 330 -15.61 9.57 -36.98
C ARG A 330 -16.89 8.71 -36.89
N GLU A 331 -16.74 7.39 -36.77
CA GLU A 331 -17.87 6.47 -36.74
C GLU A 331 -18.64 6.59 -35.42
N LEU A 332 -17.94 6.72 -34.28
CA LEU A 332 -18.57 6.95 -32.98
C LEU A 332 -19.32 8.31 -32.96
N ILE A 333 -18.69 9.37 -33.47
CA ILE A 333 -19.33 10.70 -33.54
C ILE A 333 -20.57 10.66 -34.46
N LYS A 334 -20.48 9.95 -35.60
CA LYS A 334 -21.61 9.72 -36.49
C LYS A 334 -22.76 9.00 -35.78
N GLU A 335 -22.48 7.90 -35.09
CA GLU A 335 -23.44 7.12 -34.32
C GLU A 335 -24.12 7.96 -33.24
N MET A 336 -23.37 8.80 -32.53
CA MET A 336 -23.92 9.76 -31.57
C MET A 336 -24.89 10.72 -32.21
N MET A 337 -24.51 11.33 -33.37
CA MET A 337 -25.36 12.23 -34.09
C MET A 337 -26.64 11.54 -34.60
N GLU A 338 -26.52 10.34 -35.16
CA GLU A 338 -27.65 9.53 -35.64
C GLU A 338 -28.62 9.21 -34.51
N ASN A 339 -28.13 8.78 -33.34
CA ASN A 339 -28.97 8.51 -32.16
C ASN A 339 -29.72 9.75 -31.69
N LEU A 340 -29.09 10.92 -31.66
CA LEU A 340 -29.72 12.17 -31.23
C LEU A 340 -30.80 12.64 -32.23
N VAL A 341 -30.48 12.66 -33.51
CA VAL A 341 -31.42 13.09 -34.56
C VAL A 341 -32.60 12.12 -34.70
N GLN A 342 -32.33 10.82 -34.65
CA GLN A 342 -33.34 9.78 -34.69
C GLN A 342 -34.30 9.86 -33.50
N ASN A 343 -33.78 10.15 -32.27
CA ASN A 343 -34.64 10.39 -31.11
C ASN A 343 -35.50 11.63 -31.29
N ALA A 344 -34.96 12.75 -31.81
CA ALA A 344 -35.70 13.97 -32.08
C ALA A 344 -36.82 13.76 -33.12
N ILE A 345 -36.61 12.91 -34.13
CA ILE A 345 -37.64 12.53 -35.09
C ILE A 345 -38.69 11.62 -34.43
N ARG A 346 -38.26 10.58 -33.71
CA ARG A 346 -39.14 9.55 -33.11
C ARG A 346 -40.10 10.11 -32.06
N TYR A 347 -39.65 11.04 -31.24
CA TYR A 347 -40.44 11.64 -30.16
C TYR A 347 -41.04 12.99 -30.50
N ASN A 348 -41.11 13.29 -31.81
CA ASN A 348 -41.77 14.48 -32.32
C ASN A 348 -43.29 14.30 -32.48
N ARG A 349 -43.94 15.36 -32.85
CA ARG A 349 -45.35 15.40 -33.25
C ARG A 349 -45.48 15.58 -34.78
N GLU A 350 -46.54 15.09 -35.36
CA GLU A 350 -46.84 15.31 -36.77
C GLU A 350 -46.85 16.80 -37.09
N GLY A 351 -46.19 17.21 -38.17
CA GLY A 351 -46.01 18.62 -38.55
C GLY A 351 -44.95 19.38 -37.75
N GLY A 352 -44.21 18.69 -36.87
CA GLY A 352 -43.11 19.27 -36.09
C GLY A 352 -41.85 19.53 -36.90
N TYR A 353 -40.81 19.98 -36.18
CA TYR A 353 -39.50 20.19 -36.78
C TYR A 353 -38.38 19.59 -35.92
N VAL A 354 -37.26 19.25 -36.55
CA VAL A 354 -35.99 18.94 -35.97
C VAL A 354 -34.93 19.81 -36.61
N GLN A 355 -34.23 20.59 -35.80
CA GLN A 355 -33.16 21.47 -36.26
C GLN A 355 -31.81 20.96 -35.70
N VAL A 356 -30.92 20.61 -36.62
CA VAL A 356 -29.54 20.25 -36.33
C VAL A 356 -28.66 21.45 -36.57
N THR A 357 -27.82 21.84 -35.64
CA THR A 357 -26.94 23.00 -35.77
C THR A 357 -25.53 22.68 -35.34
N VAL A 358 -24.53 22.94 -36.18
CA VAL A 358 -23.12 22.88 -35.84
C VAL A 358 -22.59 24.30 -35.62
N LYS A 359 -21.94 24.53 -34.48
CA LYS A 359 -21.38 25.82 -34.08
C LYS A 359 -19.88 25.68 -33.81
N ASP A 360 -19.15 26.73 -34.13
CA ASP A 360 -17.78 26.93 -33.72
C ASP A 360 -17.66 28.30 -33.05
N ALA A 361 -17.78 28.30 -31.71
CA ALA A 361 -17.65 29.51 -30.88
C ALA A 361 -16.44 29.38 -29.95
N GLY A 362 -15.31 28.91 -30.48
CA GLY A 362 -14.11 28.61 -29.75
C GLY A 362 -14.04 27.17 -29.22
N ARG A 363 -15.17 26.46 -29.17
CA ARG A 363 -15.28 25.01 -28.99
C ARG A 363 -16.33 24.47 -29.95
N PRO A 364 -16.01 23.45 -30.76
CA PRO A 364 -16.96 22.84 -31.68
C PRO A 364 -18.12 22.24 -30.90
N ALA A 365 -19.36 22.50 -31.37
CA ALA A 365 -20.56 22.00 -30.74
C ALA A 365 -21.57 21.52 -31.75
N PHE A 366 -22.20 20.37 -31.47
CA PHE A 366 -23.31 19.78 -32.21
C PHE A 366 -24.58 19.92 -31.37
N VAL A 367 -25.61 20.49 -31.94
CA VAL A 367 -26.89 20.79 -31.29
C VAL A 367 -28.03 20.19 -32.08
N VAL A 368 -28.90 19.45 -31.40
CA VAL A 368 -30.19 18.96 -31.94
C VAL A 368 -31.31 19.59 -31.12
N GLU A 369 -32.24 20.25 -31.81
CA GLU A 369 -33.40 20.89 -31.21
C GLU A 369 -34.67 20.44 -31.91
N ASP A 370 -35.68 20.02 -31.14
CA ASP A 370 -36.97 19.59 -31.60
C ASP A 370 -38.11 20.31 -30.85
N ASN A 371 -39.30 20.34 -31.48
CA ASN A 371 -40.52 20.82 -30.85
C ASN A 371 -41.51 19.71 -30.53
N GLY A 372 -40.98 18.52 -30.20
CA GLY A 372 -41.72 17.31 -29.86
C GLY A 372 -42.40 17.33 -28.50
N ILE A 373 -42.56 16.13 -27.93
CA ILE A 373 -43.25 15.93 -26.64
C ILE A 373 -42.51 16.48 -25.44
N GLY A 374 -41.19 16.68 -25.53
CA GLY A 374 -40.35 17.08 -24.43
C GLY A 374 -40.19 16.00 -23.37
N ILE A 375 -39.38 16.29 -22.33
CA ILE A 375 -39.00 15.38 -21.24
C ILE A 375 -39.39 16.04 -19.92
N PRO A 376 -40.15 15.34 -19.05
CA PRO A 376 -40.44 15.82 -17.69
C PRO A 376 -39.18 16.08 -16.90
N GLN A 377 -39.15 17.07 -16.00
CA GLN A 377 -37.99 17.49 -15.27
C GLN A 377 -37.39 16.35 -14.43
N GLU A 378 -38.24 15.55 -13.80
CA GLU A 378 -37.85 14.38 -13.01
C GLU A 378 -37.18 13.25 -13.79
N ALA A 379 -37.38 13.23 -15.10
CA ALA A 379 -36.82 12.22 -16.01
C ALA A 379 -35.53 12.66 -16.70
N GLN A 380 -35.17 13.96 -16.69
CA GLN A 380 -34.08 14.51 -17.50
C GLN A 380 -32.69 13.96 -17.13
N GLU A 381 -32.43 13.67 -15.85
CA GLU A 381 -31.18 13.04 -15.44
C GLU A 381 -31.15 11.55 -15.81
N ARG A 382 -32.31 10.90 -15.80
CA ARG A 382 -32.46 9.46 -15.97
C ARG A 382 -32.57 9.01 -17.43
N VAL A 383 -32.87 9.88 -18.38
CA VAL A 383 -33.01 9.49 -19.79
C VAL A 383 -31.71 8.95 -20.41
N PHE A 384 -30.57 9.17 -19.76
CA PHE A 384 -29.26 8.63 -20.13
C PHE A 384 -28.94 7.30 -19.46
N GLU A 385 -29.84 6.80 -18.57
CA GLU A 385 -29.69 5.47 -17.97
C GLU A 385 -30.07 4.39 -18.99
N ARG A 386 -29.41 3.23 -18.91
CA ARG A 386 -29.67 2.08 -19.78
C ARG A 386 -31.11 1.56 -19.57
N PHE A 387 -31.85 1.33 -20.65
CA PHE A 387 -33.24 0.87 -20.67
C PHE A 387 -34.26 1.84 -20.06
N TYR A 388 -33.85 3.04 -19.67
CA TYR A 388 -34.80 4.01 -19.13
C TYR A 388 -35.71 4.59 -20.21
N ARG A 389 -36.96 4.73 -19.87
CA ARG A 389 -38.00 5.30 -20.73
C ARG A 389 -39.01 6.08 -19.88
N VAL A 390 -39.38 7.27 -20.32
CA VAL A 390 -40.38 8.11 -19.63
C VAL A 390 -41.75 7.43 -19.63
N ASP A 391 -42.15 6.81 -20.78
CA ASP A 391 -43.41 6.07 -20.95
C ASP A 391 -43.12 4.73 -21.61
N LYS A 392 -43.32 3.63 -20.89
CA LYS A 392 -43.09 2.25 -21.36
C LYS A 392 -44.15 1.80 -22.37
N SER A 393 -45.38 2.35 -22.35
CA SER A 393 -46.49 1.98 -23.23
C SER A 393 -46.31 2.57 -24.62
N ARG A 394 -46.13 3.86 -24.70
CA ARG A 394 -45.98 4.62 -25.94
C ARG A 394 -44.70 4.29 -26.70
N SER A 395 -43.62 4.01 -25.95
CA SER A 395 -42.35 3.66 -26.58
C SER A 395 -42.27 2.22 -27.09
N ARG A 396 -43.23 1.33 -26.73
CA ARG A 396 -43.40 0.02 -27.39
C ARG A 396 -43.95 0.16 -28.82
N GLU A 397 -44.85 1.09 -29.05
CA GLU A 397 -45.40 1.35 -30.37
C GLU A 397 -44.37 2.00 -31.31
N THR A 398 -43.51 2.90 -30.77
CA THR A 398 -42.47 3.59 -31.53
C THR A 398 -41.16 2.80 -31.67
N GLY A 399 -41.02 1.64 -31.04
CA GLY A 399 -39.88 0.72 -31.24
C GLY A 399 -38.56 1.13 -30.60
N GLY A 400 -38.54 2.03 -29.61
CA GLY A 400 -37.31 2.43 -28.90
C GLY A 400 -36.76 1.32 -28.00
N THR A 401 -35.43 1.14 -27.96
CA THR A 401 -34.74 0.17 -27.09
C THR A 401 -34.44 0.74 -25.68
N GLY A 402 -34.38 2.06 -25.56
CA GLY A 402 -33.94 2.74 -24.33
C GLY A 402 -32.42 2.70 -24.12
N LEU A 403 -31.66 2.34 -25.16
CA LEU A 403 -30.19 2.29 -25.11
C LEU A 403 -29.52 3.43 -25.86
N GLY A 404 -30.20 4.05 -26.86
CA GLY A 404 -29.60 5.07 -27.73
C GLY A 404 -29.00 6.27 -26.98
N LEU A 405 -29.69 6.85 -25.98
CA LEU A 405 -29.14 7.95 -25.20
C LEU A 405 -28.03 7.50 -24.21
N ALA A 406 -28.06 6.25 -23.77
CA ALA A 406 -26.95 5.67 -23.01
C ALA A 406 -25.69 5.51 -23.87
N ILE A 407 -25.84 5.08 -25.13
CA ILE A 407 -24.76 5.05 -26.14
C ILE A 407 -24.23 6.47 -26.39
N VAL A 408 -25.09 7.47 -26.58
CA VAL A 408 -24.68 8.89 -26.72
C VAL A 408 -23.81 9.32 -25.52
N LYS A 409 -24.27 9.08 -24.29
CA LYS A 409 -23.53 9.45 -23.08
C LYS A 409 -22.15 8.80 -23.06
N HIS A 410 -22.05 7.55 -23.44
CA HIS A 410 -20.79 6.81 -23.46
C HIS A 410 -19.83 7.37 -24.51
N ILE A 411 -20.31 7.62 -25.73
CA ILE A 411 -19.51 8.24 -26.80
C ILE A 411 -19.01 9.64 -26.39
N VAL A 412 -19.85 10.44 -25.74
CA VAL A 412 -19.49 11.77 -25.22
C VAL A 412 -18.36 11.64 -24.17
N GLN A 413 -18.45 10.65 -23.28
CA GLN A 413 -17.40 10.39 -22.27
C GLN A 413 -16.08 9.95 -22.89
N ILE A 414 -16.12 9.07 -23.90
CA ILE A 414 -14.93 8.61 -24.63
C ILE A 414 -14.19 9.78 -25.30
N HIS A 415 -14.94 10.80 -25.77
CA HIS A 415 -14.39 11.97 -26.46
C HIS A 415 -14.08 13.15 -25.52
N ASP A 416 -14.20 12.98 -24.18
CA ASP A 416 -14.04 14.04 -23.18
C ASP A 416 -14.90 15.29 -23.52
N ALA A 417 -16.06 15.06 -24.15
CA ALA A 417 -17.00 16.09 -24.55
C ALA A 417 -18.04 16.36 -23.46
N ARG A 418 -18.69 17.51 -23.54
CA ARG A 418 -19.74 17.92 -22.59
C ARG A 418 -21.12 17.76 -23.20
N LEU A 419 -22.03 17.09 -22.49
CA LEU A 419 -23.41 16.88 -22.86
C LEU A 419 -24.33 17.75 -22.00
N GLU A 420 -25.20 18.54 -22.67
CA GLU A 420 -26.22 19.37 -22.01
C GLU A 420 -27.60 19.06 -22.59
N LEU A 421 -28.59 18.90 -21.71
CA LEU A 421 -29.99 18.66 -22.04
C LEU A 421 -30.86 19.79 -21.48
N ILE A 422 -31.64 20.41 -22.31
CA ILE A 422 -32.67 21.37 -21.95
C ILE A 422 -33.97 20.89 -22.56
N SER A 423 -34.97 20.57 -21.74
CA SER A 423 -36.26 20.10 -22.23
C SER A 423 -37.41 20.64 -21.38
N THR A 424 -38.54 20.84 -22.01
CA THR A 424 -39.79 21.20 -21.35
C THR A 424 -40.91 20.34 -21.89
N LEU A 425 -41.66 19.68 -21.04
CA LEU A 425 -42.78 18.83 -21.45
C LEU A 425 -43.79 19.64 -22.30
N GLY A 426 -44.13 19.09 -23.46
CA GLY A 426 -45.03 19.72 -24.45
C GLY A 426 -44.39 20.80 -25.33
N LYS A 427 -43.13 21.20 -25.11
CA LYS A 427 -42.46 22.26 -25.89
C LYS A 427 -41.31 21.72 -26.77
N GLY A 428 -40.71 20.61 -26.39
CA GLY A 428 -39.61 19.98 -27.11
C GLY A 428 -38.35 19.83 -26.32
N THR A 429 -37.28 19.39 -26.99
CA THR A 429 -36.00 19.06 -26.38
C THR A 429 -34.84 19.68 -27.18
N LYS A 430 -33.83 20.13 -26.48
CA LYS A 430 -32.55 20.58 -27.02
C LYS A 430 -31.42 19.86 -26.36
N ILE A 431 -30.60 19.17 -27.13
CA ILE A 431 -29.39 18.49 -26.68
C ILE A 431 -28.19 19.14 -27.36
N THR A 432 -27.18 19.47 -26.55
CA THR A 432 -25.92 20.07 -27.01
C THR A 432 -24.77 19.19 -26.61
N VAL A 433 -23.92 18.85 -27.58
CA VAL A 433 -22.62 18.17 -27.32
C VAL A 433 -21.53 19.14 -27.72
N THR A 434 -20.64 19.47 -26.78
CA THR A 434 -19.49 20.37 -26.95
C THR A 434 -18.19 19.58 -26.80
N PHE A 435 -17.35 19.61 -27.84
CA PHE A 435 -16.08 18.89 -27.88
C PHE A 435 -14.91 19.73 -27.38
#